data_53ca162d224d02885de4ff58a067e95b
#
_entry.id   53ca162d224d02885de4ff58a067e95b
#
_cell.length_a   1.000
_cell.length_b   1.000
_cell.length_c   1.000
_cell.angle_alpha   90.00
_cell.angle_beta   90.00
_cell.angle_gamma   90.00
#
_symmetry.space_group_name_H-M   'P 1'
#
loop_
_entity.id
_entity.type
_entity.pdbx_description
1 polymer ?
#
loop_
_entity_poly.entity_id
_entity_poly.type
_entity_poly.pdbx_seq_one_letter_code
_entity_poly.pdbx_strand_id
1 'polypeptide(L)'
;MIDFTQLGINSIQKQINPRDIFMALTGKDNKYQYPRDVQGEVWKQWFNVRQNKDTIIKMNTGSGKTLVALLILQSCLNEGVGPALYVVPDKFLVEQVKTQADALGIKVTDTENDLDYQRKKAILVIGIQKLVNGKSIFGLREENNYPIGSVVIDDMHACISCIQEQFSITVPRTNVLYNLI
;
A
#
# COMPACT_ATOMS: atom_id res chain seq x y z
N MET A 1 -9.89 -17.96 46.50
CA MET A 1 -10.33 -16.95 45.52
C MET A 1 -9.13 -16.70 44.63
N ILE A 2 -9.19 -17.10 43.36
CA ILE A 2 -8.06 -16.95 42.43
C ILE A 2 -8.08 -15.48 41.95
N ASP A 3 -7.00 -14.77 42.21
CA ASP A 3 -6.85 -13.38 41.78
C ASP A 3 -6.48 -13.32 40.27
N PHE A 4 -7.42 -12.96 39.42
CA PHE A 4 -7.24 -12.84 37.99
C PHE A 4 -6.54 -11.54 37.55
N THR A 5 -6.20 -10.65 38.49
CA THR A 5 -5.51 -9.39 38.15
C THR A 5 -4.03 -9.58 37.81
N GLN A 6 -3.44 -10.75 38.06
CA GLN A 6 -2.07 -11.11 37.66
C GLN A 6 -1.94 -11.86 36.32
N LEU A 7 -3.03 -12.19 35.67
CA LEU A 7 -2.97 -12.59 34.29
C LEU A 7 -2.70 -11.32 33.43
N GLY A 8 -1.43 -10.91 33.44
CA GLY A 8 -0.93 -9.90 32.52
C GLY A 8 -1.35 -10.31 31.12
N ILE A 9 -2.26 -9.52 30.50
CA ILE A 9 -2.51 -9.57 29.07
C ILE A 9 -1.17 -9.16 28.46
N ASN A 10 -0.30 -10.14 28.22
CA ASN A 10 0.82 -9.97 27.31
C ASN A 10 0.20 -9.58 25.97
N SER A 11 0.15 -8.28 25.71
CA SER A 11 -0.16 -7.79 24.38
C SER A 11 0.83 -8.48 23.46
N ILE A 12 0.35 -9.40 22.64
CA ILE A 12 1.17 -10.09 21.63
C ILE A 12 1.79 -8.97 20.81
N GLN A 13 3.06 -8.69 21.05
CA GLN A 13 3.77 -7.62 20.36
C GLN A 13 3.82 -8.01 18.89
N LYS A 14 3.11 -7.27 18.05
CA LYS A 14 3.06 -7.55 16.63
C LYS A 14 4.47 -7.42 16.04
N GLN A 15 4.86 -8.37 15.22
CA GLN A 15 6.10 -8.28 14.45
C GLN A 15 6.06 -7.03 13.56
N ILE A 16 7.13 -6.24 13.57
CA ILE A 16 7.25 -5.03 12.74
C ILE A 16 8.29 -5.18 11.62
N ASN A 17 9.23 -6.13 11.74
CA ASN A 17 10.16 -6.40 10.65
C ASN A 17 9.45 -7.17 9.53
N PRO A 18 9.48 -6.70 8.27
CA PRO A 18 8.77 -7.34 7.16
C PRO A 18 9.15 -8.82 6.95
N ARG A 19 10.41 -9.18 7.18
CA ARG A 19 10.85 -10.58 7.09
C ARG A 19 10.21 -11.46 8.16
N ASP A 20 10.16 -10.96 9.40
CA ASP A 20 9.57 -11.71 10.52
C ASP A 20 8.06 -11.82 10.34
N ILE A 21 7.41 -10.75 9.84
CA ILE A 21 5.99 -10.79 9.45
C ILE A 21 5.78 -11.88 8.41
N PHE A 22 6.57 -11.88 7.32
CA PHE A 22 6.47 -12.88 6.27
C PHE A 22 6.60 -14.31 6.80
N MET A 23 7.57 -14.55 7.69
CA MET A 23 7.78 -15.89 8.27
C MET A 23 6.62 -16.31 9.18
N ALA A 24 5.96 -15.36 9.85
CA ALA A 24 4.84 -15.59 10.75
C ALA A 24 3.48 -15.76 10.04
N LEU A 25 3.37 -15.42 8.74
CA LEU A 25 2.13 -15.61 7.97
C LEU A 25 1.75 -17.09 7.88
N THR A 26 0.62 -17.45 8.47
CA THR A 26 0.11 -18.84 8.48
C THR A 26 -0.80 -19.18 7.30
N GLY A 27 -1.39 -18.16 6.66
CA GLY A 27 -2.34 -18.30 5.54
C GLY A 27 -1.72 -18.26 4.15
N LYS A 28 -0.38 -18.22 4.03
CA LYS A 28 0.28 -18.09 2.73
C LYS A 28 0.29 -19.40 1.94
N ASP A 29 0.13 -19.29 0.63
CA ASP A 29 0.24 -20.41 -0.29
C ASP A 29 1.63 -21.07 -0.24
N ASN A 30 1.70 -22.37 -0.59
CA ASN A 30 2.96 -23.14 -0.61
C ASN A 30 4.06 -22.50 -1.48
N LYS A 31 3.73 -21.74 -2.51
CA LYS A 31 4.69 -21.00 -3.34
C LYS A 31 5.45 -19.89 -2.60
N TYR A 32 4.98 -19.49 -1.42
CA TYR A 32 5.59 -18.44 -0.57
C TYR A 32 6.24 -19.01 0.69
N GLN A 33 6.85 -20.17 0.63
CA GLN A 33 7.52 -20.77 1.80
C GLN A 33 8.70 -19.93 2.29
N TYR A 34 9.52 -19.45 1.37
CA TYR A 34 10.70 -18.64 1.67
C TYR A 34 10.73 -17.38 0.80
N PRO A 35 11.20 -16.24 1.35
CA PRO A 35 11.43 -15.05 0.54
C PRO A 35 12.64 -15.27 -0.36
N ARG A 36 12.64 -14.61 -1.53
CA ARG A 36 13.85 -14.54 -2.37
C ARG A 36 14.90 -13.66 -1.69
N ASP A 37 16.18 -13.91 -1.93
CA ASP A 37 17.27 -13.14 -1.31
C ASP A 37 17.14 -11.64 -1.54
N VAL A 38 16.79 -11.23 -2.76
CA VAL A 38 16.56 -9.81 -3.11
C VAL A 38 15.44 -9.19 -2.28
N GLN A 39 14.38 -9.92 -1.97
CA GLN A 39 13.26 -9.42 -1.14
C GLN A 39 13.71 -9.23 0.31
N GLY A 40 14.43 -10.21 0.85
CA GLY A 40 15.00 -10.15 2.19
C GLY A 40 15.96 -8.97 2.36
N GLU A 41 16.81 -8.72 1.36
CA GLU A 41 17.77 -7.62 1.40
C GLU A 41 17.04 -6.24 1.33
N VAL A 42 16.02 -6.11 0.45
CA VAL A 42 15.23 -4.88 0.35
C VAL A 42 14.49 -4.59 1.66
N TRP A 43 13.88 -5.60 2.28
CA TRP A 43 13.21 -5.41 3.58
C TRP A 43 14.18 -4.97 4.68
N LYS A 44 15.37 -5.55 4.72
CA LYS A 44 16.42 -5.19 5.67
C LYS A 44 16.86 -3.73 5.48
N GLN A 45 17.14 -3.33 4.25
CA GLN A 45 17.55 -1.95 3.93
C GLN A 45 16.43 -0.96 4.26
N TRP A 46 15.19 -1.24 3.83
CA TRP A 46 14.04 -0.39 4.14
C TRP A 46 13.84 -0.27 5.66
N PHE A 47 13.90 -1.37 6.39
CA PHE A 47 13.67 -1.37 7.83
C PHE A 47 14.65 -0.48 8.60
N ASN A 48 15.89 -0.40 8.14
CA ASN A 48 16.90 0.48 8.72
C ASN A 48 16.61 1.97 8.51
N VAL A 49 15.90 2.32 7.45
CA VAL A 49 15.57 3.72 7.08
C VAL A 49 14.08 4.03 7.17
N ARG A 50 13.28 3.15 7.80
CA ARG A 50 11.81 3.25 7.81
C ARG A 50 11.26 4.51 8.49
N GLN A 51 12.07 5.20 9.26
CA GLN A 51 11.74 6.49 9.87
C GLN A 51 11.89 7.68 8.89
N ASN A 52 12.51 7.45 7.73
CA ASN A 52 12.58 8.47 6.70
C ASN A 52 11.16 8.70 6.13
N LYS A 53 10.86 9.98 5.88
CA LYS A 53 9.57 10.37 5.31
C LYS A 53 9.35 9.73 3.94
N ASP A 54 10.37 9.74 3.10
CA ASP A 54 10.32 9.24 1.73
C ASP A 54 11.44 8.24 1.48
N THR A 55 11.12 7.14 0.81
CA THR A 55 12.08 6.09 0.43
C THR A 55 11.80 5.60 -0.98
N ILE A 56 12.80 5.57 -1.83
CA ILE A 56 12.71 5.02 -3.19
C ILE A 56 13.33 3.62 -3.21
N ILE A 57 12.54 2.63 -3.64
CA ILE A 57 12.97 1.24 -3.78
C ILE A 57 13.01 0.90 -5.27
N LYS A 58 14.19 0.54 -5.78
CA LYS A 58 14.37 0.09 -7.17
C LYS A 58 14.57 -1.41 -7.21
N MET A 59 13.67 -2.10 -7.90
CA MET A 59 13.71 -3.57 -8.07
C MET A 59 13.45 -3.95 -9.52
N ASN A 60 14.05 -5.03 -9.97
CA ASN A 60 13.83 -5.57 -11.31
C ASN A 60 12.42 -6.11 -11.50
N THR A 61 11.92 -6.14 -12.73
CA THR A 61 10.66 -6.78 -13.07
C THR A 61 10.71 -8.27 -12.72
N GLY A 62 9.62 -8.80 -12.19
CA GLY A 62 9.55 -10.21 -11.76
C GLY A 62 10.22 -10.53 -10.42
N SER A 63 10.84 -9.56 -9.73
CA SER A 63 11.46 -9.77 -8.41
C SER A 63 10.48 -9.88 -7.25
N GLY A 64 9.18 -9.64 -7.50
CA GLY A 64 8.12 -9.70 -6.49
C GLY A 64 7.93 -8.39 -5.73
N LYS A 65 7.94 -7.25 -6.42
CA LYS A 65 7.71 -5.91 -5.86
C LYS A 65 6.45 -5.83 -5.00
N THR A 66 5.34 -6.41 -5.49
CA THR A 66 4.06 -6.40 -4.78
C THR A 66 4.16 -7.06 -3.41
N LEU A 67 4.84 -8.21 -3.30
CA LEU A 67 5.11 -8.87 -2.02
C LEU A 67 5.89 -7.94 -1.10
N VAL A 68 6.96 -7.33 -1.60
CA VAL A 68 7.79 -6.42 -0.81
C VAL A 68 6.96 -5.24 -0.29
N ALA A 69 6.18 -4.62 -1.14
CA ALA A 69 5.33 -3.48 -0.81
C ALA A 69 4.23 -3.83 0.21
N LEU A 70 3.56 -4.97 0.05
CA LEU A 70 2.53 -5.44 0.99
C LEU A 70 3.11 -5.65 2.39
N LEU A 71 4.29 -6.27 2.50
CA LEU A 71 4.95 -6.51 3.79
C LEU A 71 5.46 -5.20 4.44
N ILE A 72 5.91 -4.24 3.65
CA ILE A 72 6.26 -2.90 4.13
C ILE A 72 5.03 -2.21 4.74
N LEU A 73 3.90 -2.19 4.03
CA LEU A 73 2.66 -1.60 4.53
C LEU A 73 2.11 -2.34 5.75
N GLN A 74 2.21 -3.68 5.78
CA GLN A 74 1.84 -4.46 6.94
C GLN A 74 2.73 -4.14 8.15
N SER A 75 4.03 -3.93 7.93
CA SER A 75 4.96 -3.45 8.97
C SER A 75 4.52 -2.10 9.53
N CYS A 76 4.21 -1.13 8.67
CA CYS A 76 3.69 0.18 9.06
C CYS A 76 2.40 0.05 9.91
N LEU A 77 1.44 -0.79 9.50
CA LEU A 77 0.21 -1.04 10.26
C LEU A 77 0.51 -1.64 11.64
N ASN A 78 1.45 -2.58 11.72
CA ASN A 78 1.84 -3.23 12.97
C ASN A 78 2.56 -2.25 13.93
N GLU A 79 3.32 -1.30 13.39
CA GLU A 79 3.99 -0.21 14.12
C GLU A 79 3.00 0.93 14.51
N GLY A 80 1.75 0.88 14.01
CA GLY A 80 0.73 1.90 14.28
C GLY A 80 0.72 3.05 13.29
N VAL A 81 1.56 3.03 12.26
CA VAL A 81 1.66 4.02 11.18
C VAL A 81 0.64 3.71 10.08
N GLY A 82 -0.61 3.89 10.40
CA GLY A 82 -1.75 3.66 9.48
C GLY A 82 -2.76 4.80 9.57
N PRO A 83 -3.73 4.81 8.66
CA PRO A 83 -4.09 3.83 7.61
C PRO A 83 -3.02 3.67 6.53
N ALA A 84 -2.96 2.48 5.92
CA ALA A 84 -1.98 2.11 4.91
C ALA A 84 -2.61 2.07 3.51
N LEU A 85 -1.95 2.67 2.53
CA LEU A 85 -2.42 2.82 1.17
C LEU A 85 -1.44 2.19 0.18
N TYR A 86 -1.95 1.30 -0.68
CA TYR A 86 -1.22 0.73 -1.82
C TYR A 86 -1.78 1.36 -3.11
N VAL A 87 -0.96 2.08 -3.83
CA VAL A 87 -1.36 2.80 -5.05
C VAL A 87 -0.76 2.13 -6.27
N VAL A 88 -1.61 1.84 -7.26
CA VAL A 88 -1.22 1.27 -8.56
C VAL A 88 -1.53 2.24 -9.69
N PRO A 89 -0.85 2.15 -10.85
CA PRO A 89 -1.12 3.02 -11.99
C PRO A 89 -2.54 2.91 -12.52
N ASP A 90 -3.07 1.69 -12.59
CA ASP A 90 -4.36 1.39 -13.18
C ASP A 90 -5.24 0.55 -12.24
N LYS A 91 -6.55 0.82 -12.27
CA LYS A 91 -7.56 0.08 -11.52
C LYS A 91 -7.57 -1.44 -11.80
N PHE A 92 -7.14 -1.87 -13.00
CA PHE A 92 -7.05 -3.30 -13.33
C PHE A 92 -5.98 -4.03 -12.51
N LEU A 93 -4.94 -3.32 -12.08
CA LEU A 93 -3.89 -3.87 -11.23
C LEU A 93 -4.36 -4.05 -9.78
N VAL A 94 -5.42 -3.38 -9.35
CA VAL A 94 -6.01 -3.53 -8.01
C VAL A 94 -6.35 -4.99 -7.73
N GLU A 95 -7.07 -5.65 -8.67
CA GLU A 95 -7.45 -7.07 -8.50
C GLU A 95 -6.24 -8.00 -8.46
N GLN A 96 -5.18 -7.69 -9.21
CA GLN A 96 -3.94 -8.47 -9.16
C GLN A 96 -3.26 -8.36 -7.79
N VAL A 97 -3.21 -7.17 -7.21
CA VAL A 97 -2.67 -6.96 -5.86
C VAL A 97 -3.52 -7.67 -4.81
N LYS A 98 -4.86 -7.59 -4.91
CA LYS A 98 -5.80 -8.29 -4.01
C LYS A 98 -5.58 -9.80 -4.06
N THR A 99 -5.52 -10.39 -5.26
CA THR A 99 -5.25 -11.83 -5.43
C THR A 99 -3.92 -12.24 -4.80
N GLN A 100 -2.89 -11.41 -4.95
CA GLN A 100 -1.58 -11.71 -4.34
C GLN A 100 -1.60 -11.54 -2.82
N ALA A 101 -2.32 -10.56 -2.30
CA ALA A 101 -2.49 -10.36 -0.86
C ALA A 101 -3.26 -11.52 -0.21
N ASP A 102 -4.32 -12.00 -0.85
CA ASP A 102 -5.09 -13.17 -0.42
C ASP A 102 -4.20 -14.43 -0.34
N ALA A 103 -3.37 -14.65 -1.38
CA ALA A 103 -2.43 -15.76 -1.41
C ALA A 103 -1.33 -15.67 -0.31
N LEU A 104 -1.17 -14.52 0.32
CA LEU A 104 -0.27 -14.28 1.45
C LEU A 104 -1.00 -14.28 2.80
N GLY A 105 -2.32 -14.24 2.81
CA GLY A 105 -3.11 -14.05 4.02
C GLY A 105 -3.04 -12.63 4.59
N ILE A 106 -2.72 -11.62 3.75
CA ILE A 106 -2.68 -10.21 4.12
C ILE A 106 -4.03 -9.57 3.80
N LYS A 107 -4.63 -8.89 4.77
CA LYS A 107 -5.91 -8.21 4.58
C LYS A 107 -5.76 -6.96 3.73
N VAL A 108 -6.49 -6.91 2.63
CA VAL A 108 -6.58 -5.75 1.74
C VAL A 108 -8.04 -5.45 1.40
N THR A 109 -8.32 -4.23 1.01
CA THR A 109 -9.63 -3.77 0.51
C THR A 109 -9.43 -2.75 -0.61
N ASP A 110 -10.41 -2.57 -1.47
CA ASP A 110 -10.47 -1.52 -2.49
C ASP A 110 -11.51 -0.44 -2.17
N THR A 111 -12.11 -0.55 -0.98
CA THR A 111 -13.19 0.33 -0.51
C THR A 111 -12.76 1.08 0.74
N GLU A 112 -12.79 2.40 0.68
CA GLU A 112 -12.42 3.30 1.79
C GLU A 112 -13.36 3.21 2.99
N ASN A 113 -14.60 2.79 2.78
CA ASN A 113 -15.61 2.60 3.83
C ASN A 113 -15.49 1.25 4.55
N ASP A 114 -14.52 0.42 4.18
CA ASP A 114 -14.26 -0.85 4.83
C ASP A 114 -13.85 -0.65 6.30
N LEU A 115 -14.50 -1.40 7.20
CA LEU A 115 -14.28 -1.27 8.64
C LEU A 115 -12.87 -1.70 9.08
N ASP A 116 -12.29 -2.69 8.42
CA ASP A 116 -10.92 -3.13 8.74
C ASP A 116 -9.88 -2.09 8.29
N TYR A 117 -10.11 -1.40 7.17
CA TYR A 117 -9.28 -0.27 6.77
C TYR A 117 -9.38 0.90 7.77
N GLN A 118 -10.60 1.32 8.14
CA GLN A 118 -10.82 2.39 9.09
C GLN A 118 -10.20 2.08 10.47
N ARG A 119 -10.19 0.81 10.88
CA ARG A 119 -9.55 0.32 12.11
C ARG A 119 -8.05 0.07 11.95
N LYS A 120 -7.45 0.44 10.82
CA LYS A 120 -6.02 0.24 10.52
C LYS A 120 -5.60 -1.25 10.56
N LYS A 121 -6.47 -2.15 10.10
CA LYS A 121 -6.26 -3.60 10.07
C LYS A 121 -6.13 -4.16 8.65
N ALA A 122 -6.48 -3.37 7.64
CA ALA A 122 -6.35 -3.71 6.23
C ALA A 122 -5.61 -2.61 5.47
N ILE A 123 -5.00 -2.98 4.35
CA ILE A 123 -4.36 -2.07 3.41
C ILE A 123 -5.40 -1.71 2.34
N LEU A 124 -5.59 -0.42 2.06
CA LEU A 124 -6.44 0.03 0.96
C LEU A 124 -5.64 0.03 -0.34
N VAL A 125 -6.14 -0.65 -1.36
CA VAL A 125 -5.51 -0.75 -2.69
C VAL A 125 -6.34 0.07 -3.68
N ILE A 126 -5.73 1.08 -4.30
CA ILE A 126 -6.43 1.96 -5.25
C ILE A 126 -5.57 2.30 -6.47
N GLY A 127 -6.24 2.66 -7.58
CA GLY A 127 -5.57 3.31 -8.71
C GLY A 127 -5.17 4.74 -8.40
N ILE A 128 -4.06 5.21 -8.97
CA ILE A 128 -3.51 6.58 -8.75
C ILE A 128 -4.53 7.67 -9.03
N GLN A 129 -5.42 7.45 -10.01
CA GLN A 129 -6.47 8.41 -10.37
C GLN A 129 -7.41 8.72 -9.19
N LYS A 130 -7.69 7.73 -8.31
CA LYS A 130 -8.52 7.93 -7.12
C LYS A 130 -7.84 8.84 -6.09
N LEU A 131 -6.50 8.83 -6.07
CA LEU A 131 -5.72 9.67 -5.17
C LEU A 131 -5.65 11.13 -5.64
N VAL A 132 -5.49 11.36 -6.95
CA VAL A 132 -5.12 12.69 -7.50
C VAL A 132 -6.25 13.43 -8.23
N ASN A 133 -7.42 12.81 -8.43
CA ASN A 133 -8.51 13.51 -9.11
C ASN A 133 -9.18 14.57 -8.21
N GLY A 134 -9.89 15.54 -8.82
CA GLY A 134 -10.57 16.62 -8.10
C GLY A 134 -11.70 16.17 -7.15
N LYS A 135 -12.06 14.88 -7.16
CA LYS A 135 -13.03 14.26 -6.24
C LYS A 135 -12.33 13.36 -5.21
N SER A 136 -10.99 13.47 -5.10
CA SER A 136 -10.24 12.68 -4.13
C SER A 136 -10.74 12.95 -2.71
N ILE A 137 -10.88 11.89 -1.95
CA ILE A 137 -11.23 11.91 -0.52
C ILE A 137 -9.99 12.10 0.37
N PHE A 138 -8.79 12.12 -0.22
CA PHE A 138 -7.51 12.21 0.48
C PHE A 138 -6.97 13.65 0.48
N GLY A 139 -7.52 14.51 1.33
CA GLY A 139 -6.89 15.80 1.64
C GLY A 139 -7.22 17.00 0.77
N LEU A 140 -8.14 16.91 -0.22
CA LEU A 140 -8.53 18.05 -1.05
C LEU A 140 -9.75 18.82 -0.55
N ARG A 141 -10.51 18.27 0.41
CA ARG A 141 -11.72 18.89 0.97
C ARG A 141 -11.75 18.71 2.48
N GLU A 142 -12.06 19.77 3.20
CA GLU A 142 -12.12 19.77 4.67
C GLU A 142 -13.18 18.81 5.23
N GLU A 143 -14.27 18.56 4.49
CA GLU A 143 -15.43 17.80 4.97
C GLU A 143 -15.24 16.26 4.96
N ASN A 144 -14.31 15.71 4.17
CA ASN A 144 -14.08 14.28 4.06
C ASN A 144 -12.58 13.96 3.88
N ASN A 145 -11.80 14.27 4.90
CA ASN A 145 -10.36 13.99 4.85
C ASN A 145 -10.05 12.62 5.46
N TYR A 146 -9.90 11.61 4.61
CA TYR A 146 -9.41 10.30 5.05
C TYR A 146 -7.91 10.41 5.34
N PRO A 147 -7.46 10.14 6.57
CA PRO A 147 -6.05 10.22 6.90
C PRO A 147 -5.26 9.12 6.17
N ILE A 148 -4.03 9.44 5.80
CA ILE A 148 -3.04 8.49 5.29
C ILE A 148 -1.88 8.46 6.27
N GLY A 149 -1.57 7.28 6.82
CA GLY A 149 -0.40 7.10 7.69
C GLY A 149 0.81 6.63 6.93
N SER A 150 0.62 5.71 5.98
CA SER A 150 1.69 5.19 5.13
C SER A 150 1.18 4.93 3.71
N VAL A 151 2.02 5.16 2.70
CA VAL A 151 1.69 4.93 1.30
C VAL A 151 2.85 4.26 0.57
N VAL A 152 2.51 3.29 -0.27
CA VAL A 152 3.41 2.75 -1.29
C VAL A 152 2.80 3.01 -2.65
N ILE A 153 3.57 3.58 -3.56
CA ILE A 153 3.19 3.79 -4.96
C ILE A 153 4.00 2.80 -5.80
N ASP A 154 3.29 1.85 -6.40
CA ASP A 154 3.89 0.84 -7.29
C ASP A 154 4.02 1.44 -8.70
N ASP A 155 5.13 1.12 -9.38
CA ASP A 155 5.44 1.66 -10.71
C ASP A 155 5.25 3.18 -10.82
N MET A 156 6.09 3.93 -10.10
CA MET A 156 6.04 5.39 -10.07
C MET A 156 6.05 6.03 -11.46
N HIS A 157 6.77 5.45 -12.44
CA HIS A 157 6.81 6.02 -13.80
C HIS A 157 5.44 5.94 -14.47
N ALA A 158 4.77 4.79 -14.40
CA ALA A 158 3.42 4.63 -14.93
C ALA A 158 2.42 5.53 -14.16
N CYS A 159 2.55 5.65 -12.85
CA CYS A 159 1.72 6.55 -12.05
C CYS A 159 1.89 8.01 -12.46
N ILE A 160 3.12 8.50 -12.69
CA ILE A 160 3.37 9.87 -13.16
C ILE A 160 2.72 10.09 -14.52
N SER A 161 2.84 9.15 -15.47
CA SER A 161 2.17 9.25 -16.77
C SER A 161 0.64 9.37 -16.63
N CYS A 162 0.03 8.54 -15.79
CA CYS A 162 -1.41 8.63 -15.50
C CYS A 162 -1.81 9.97 -14.86
N ILE A 163 -0.98 10.53 -13.98
CA ILE A 163 -1.21 11.85 -13.38
C ILE A 163 -1.15 12.93 -14.46
N GLN A 164 -0.13 12.91 -15.33
CA GLN A 164 0.00 13.88 -16.42
C GLN A 164 -1.21 13.86 -17.35
N GLU A 165 -1.69 12.68 -17.72
CA GLU A 165 -2.90 12.52 -18.54
C GLU A 165 -4.15 13.13 -17.88
N GLN A 166 -4.29 12.99 -16.55
CA GLN A 166 -5.43 13.57 -15.80
C GLN A 166 -5.46 15.10 -15.83
N PHE A 167 -4.31 15.75 -15.95
CA PHE A 167 -4.17 17.20 -15.93
C PHE A 167 -3.84 17.79 -17.31
N SER A 168 -3.90 16.97 -18.38
CA SER A 168 -3.64 17.39 -19.74
C SER A 168 -4.94 17.56 -20.53
N ILE A 169 -5.04 18.61 -21.32
CA ILE A 169 -6.12 18.83 -22.27
C ILE A 169 -5.54 18.67 -23.67
N THR A 170 -6.05 17.72 -24.45
CA THR A 170 -5.68 17.55 -25.85
C THR A 170 -6.67 18.30 -26.73
N VAL A 171 -6.20 19.34 -27.42
CA VAL A 171 -7.00 20.09 -28.40
C VAL A 171 -6.63 19.59 -29.80
N PRO A 172 -7.51 18.80 -30.48
CA PRO A 172 -7.23 18.31 -31.82
C PRO A 172 -7.21 19.48 -32.82
N ARG A 173 -6.40 19.37 -33.88
CA ARG A 173 -6.26 20.42 -34.90
C ARG A 173 -7.59 20.77 -35.60
N THR A 174 -8.55 19.87 -35.60
CA THR A 174 -9.92 20.07 -36.15
C THR A 174 -10.80 20.89 -35.21
N ASN A 175 -10.39 21.16 -33.98
CA ASN A 175 -11.19 21.94 -33.05
C ASN A 175 -10.98 23.44 -33.30
N VAL A 176 -12.08 24.21 -33.27
CA VAL A 176 -12.04 25.68 -33.42
C VAL A 176 -11.10 26.37 -32.44
N LEU A 177 -10.99 25.82 -31.23
CA LEU A 177 -10.11 26.34 -30.18
C LEU A 177 -8.61 26.18 -30.50
N TYR A 178 -8.23 25.28 -31.43
CA TYR A 178 -6.83 25.06 -31.80
C TYR A 178 -6.13 26.33 -32.36
N ASN A 179 -6.89 27.18 -33.02
CA ASN A 179 -6.38 28.43 -33.62
C ASN A 179 -6.34 29.60 -32.61
N LEU A 180 -6.81 29.38 -31.35
CA LEU A 180 -6.83 30.38 -30.29
C LEU A 180 -5.70 30.15 -29.26
N ILE A 181 -4.94 29.06 -29.39
CA ILE A 181 -3.79 28.68 -28.57
C ILE A 181 -2.50 28.93 -29.38
#